data_59e7bcf0a3b8fd7b802cce4189fded52
#
_entry.id   59e7bcf0a3b8fd7b802cce4189fded52
#
_cell.length_a   1.000
_cell.length_b   1.000
_cell.length_c   1.000
_cell.angle_alpha   90.00
_cell.angle_beta   90.00
_cell.angle_gamma   90.00
#
_symmetry.space_group_name_H-M   'P 1'
#
loop_
_entity.id
_entity.type
_entity.pdbx_description
1 polymer ?
#
loop_
_entity_poly.entity_id
_entity_poly.type
_entity_poly.pdbx_seq_one_letter_code
_entity_poly.pdbx_strand_id
1 'polypeptide(L)'
;MRNNHQVQQLQPVIEELPAGFDALRTEACAEGYRFVERLVTDWESGTIRFDRQGEALLAARLHCVLAGIGGLTIDPVVPDALRMRRFYVRPAYRRSGMGRELATALLEWARSFSRLVTVNAGPASAAFWESLGFAPDARDRHTHIQQLDKRRRS
;
A
#
# COMPACT_ATOMS: atom_id res chain seq x y z
N MET A 1 -25.81 -8.22 13.90
CA MET A 1 -25.46 -8.09 13.60
C MET A 1 -24.86 -7.74 13.12
N ARG A 2 -24.54 -7.71 12.77
CA ARG A 2 -23.92 -7.36 12.21
C ARG A 2 -23.42 -7.29 11.44
N ASN A 3 -23.40 -7.26 11.06
CA ASN A 3 -22.89 -7.25 10.26
C ASN A 3 -22.41 -6.67 9.60
N ASN A 4 -22.49 -6.28 9.85
CA ASN A 4 -22.00 -5.70 9.26
C ASN A 4 -20.95 -5.77 8.55
N HIS A 5 -20.99 -6.33 8.17
CA HIS A 5 -19.99 -6.64 7.51
C HIS A 5 -20.01 -6.21 6.31
N GLN A 6 -19.42 -5.30 6.17
CA GLN A 6 -19.07 -4.86 5.01
C GLN A 6 -18.23 -5.85 4.40
N VAL A 7 -18.50 -6.23 3.21
CA VAL A 7 -17.71 -7.16 2.47
C VAL A 7 -16.51 -6.41 1.94
N GLN A 8 -15.42 -6.52 2.67
CA GLN A 8 -14.16 -5.99 2.21
C GLN A 8 -13.44 -7.05 1.41
N GLN A 9 -12.91 -6.67 0.27
CA GLN A 9 -12.12 -7.56 -0.54
C GLN A 9 -10.80 -6.92 -0.85
N LEU A 10 -9.72 -7.67 -0.67
CA LEU A 10 -8.39 -7.27 -1.10
C LEU A 10 -8.01 -8.14 -2.29
N GLN A 11 -7.73 -7.49 -3.41
CA GLN A 11 -7.47 -8.20 -4.65
C GLN A 11 -6.12 -7.82 -5.23
N PRO A 12 -5.34 -8.81 -5.67
CA PRO A 12 -4.09 -8.49 -6.37
C PRO A 12 -4.40 -7.78 -7.69
N VAL A 13 -3.58 -6.79 -8.02
CA VAL A 13 -3.65 -6.08 -9.29
C VAL A 13 -2.53 -6.63 -10.15
N ILE A 14 -2.86 -7.30 -11.25
CA ILE A 14 -1.86 -8.03 -12.03
C ILE A 14 -1.76 -7.54 -13.46
N GLU A 15 -2.83 -7.66 -14.23
CA GLU A 15 -2.75 -7.36 -15.65
C GLU A 15 -3.16 -5.94 -16.01
N GLU A 16 -4.14 -5.40 -15.30
CA GLU A 16 -4.58 -4.04 -15.55
C GLU A 16 -5.00 -3.40 -14.26
N LEU A 17 -4.99 -2.09 -14.24
CA LEU A 17 -5.42 -1.34 -13.06
C LEU A 17 -6.88 -1.67 -12.76
N PRO A 18 -7.28 -1.62 -11.49
CA PRO A 18 -8.60 -2.13 -11.11
C PRO A 18 -9.75 -1.28 -11.65
N ALA A 19 -10.89 -1.91 -11.87
CA ALA A 19 -12.09 -1.19 -12.26
C ALA A 19 -12.42 -0.13 -11.22
N GLY A 20 -12.81 1.04 -11.66
CA GLY A 20 -13.11 2.16 -10.77
C GLY A 20 -11.89 3.00 -10.42
N PHE A 21 -10.74 2.68 -11.00
CA PHE A 21 -9.51 3.41 -10.68
C PHE A 21 -9.60 4.89 -11.02
N ASP A 22 -10.36 5.24 -12.05
CA ASP A 22 -10.45 6.65 -12.46
C ASP A 22 -11.00 7.54 -11.36
N ALA A 23 -11.99 7.08 -10.61
CA ALA A 23 -12.54 7.87 -9.51
C ALA A 23 -11.52 8.05 -8.40
N LEU A 24 -10.77 7.01 -8.09
CA LEU A 24 -9.72 7.09 -7.08
C LEU A 24 -8.63 8.07 -7.54
N ARG A 25 -8.25 7.97 -8.80
CA ARG A 25 -7.24 8.85 -9.38
C ARG A 25 -7.65 10.31 -9.32
N THR A 26 -8.90 10.58 -9.67
CA THR A 26 -9.44 11.94 -9.64
C THR A 26 -9.42 12.51 -8.24
N GLU A 27 -9.82 11.71 -7.26
CA GLU A 27 -9.84 12.17 -5.87
C GLU A 27 -8.43 12.41 -5.33
N ALA A 28 -7.50 11.54 -5.65
CA ALA A 28 -6.11 11.73 -5.21
C ALA A 28 -5.53 13.01 -5.81
N CYS A 29 -5.81 13.25 -7.08
CA CYS A 29 -5.36 14.46 -7.74
C CYS A 29 -5.95 15.71 -7.09
N ALA A 30 -7.23 15.66 -6.76
CA ALA A 30 -7.90 16.78 -6.11
C ALA A 30 -7.31 17.08 -4.73
N GLU A 31 -6.78 16.08 -4.06
CA GLU A 31 -6.12 16.27 -2.77
C GLU A 31 -4.65 16.68 -2.91
N GLY A 32 -4.14 16.78 -4.13
CA GLY A 32 -2.75 17.19 -4.36
C GLY A 32 -1.73 16.08 -4.32
N TYR A 33 -2.16 14.82 -4.28
CA TYR A 33 -1.23 13.70 -4.25
C TYR A 33 -0.83 13.32 -5.67
N ARG A 34 0.47 13.31 -5.90
CA ARG A 34 1.01 12.99 -7.22
C ARG A 34 1.36 11.53 -7.39
N PHE A 35 1.43 10.79 -6.29
CA PHE A 35 1.93 9.42 -6.40
C PHE A 35 0.97 8.49 -7.16
N VAL A 36 -0.33 8.82 -7.20
CA VAL A 36 -1.26 8.01 -7.98
C VAL A 36 -1.02 8.22 -9.48
N GLU A 37 -0.69 9.46 -9.89
CA GLU A 37 -0.30 9.69 -11.28
C GLU A 37 0.99 8.97 -11.63
N ARG A 38 1.94 8.91 -10.70
CA ARG A 38 3.16 8.15 -10.93
C ARG A 38 2.87 6.67 -11.06
N LEU A 39 1.90 6.17 -10.30
CA LEU A 39 1.48 4.78 -10.45
C LEU A 39 1.01 4.52 -11.87
N VAL A 40 0.17 5.40 -12.41
CA VAL A 40 -0.34 5.24 -13.77
C VAL A 40 0.81 5.28 -14.78
N THR A 41 1.68 6.27 -14.65
CA THR A 41 2.80 6.43 -15.58
C THR A 41 3.71 5.19 -15.57
N ASP A 42 4.07 4.72 -14.38
CA ASP A 42 4.94 3.56 -14.24
C ASP A 42 4.27 2.30 -14.76
N TRP A 43 2.98 2.18 -14.50
CA TRP A 43 2.23 1.01 -14.94
C TRP A 43 2.13 0.96 -16.47
N GLU A 44 1.79 2.10 -17.09
CA GLU A 44 1.62 2.15 -18.53
C GLU A 44 2.92 1.99 -19.29
N SER A 45 4.00 2.51 -18.74
CA SER A 45 5.31 2.37 -19.38
C SER A 45 5.95 1.02 -19.12
N GLY A 46 5.41 0.27 -18.17
CA GLY A 46 6.01 -1.00 -17.78
C GLY A 46 7.18 -0.88 -16.84
N THR A 47 7.48 0.32 -16.37
CA THR A 47 8.62 0.54 -15.50
C THR A 47 8.45 -0.14 -14.15
N ILE A 48 7.25 -0.04 -13.58
CA ILE A 48 6.93 -0.71 -12.32
C ILE A 48 5.57 -1.38 -12.49
N ARG A 49 5.55 -2.70 -12.48
CA ARG A 49 4.33 -3.48 -12.58
C ARG A 49 4.07 -4.28 -11.31
N PHE A 50 4.89 -4.10 -10.28
CA PHE A 50 4.74 -4.79 -9.00
C PHE A 50 4.77 -6.31 -9.17
N ASP A 51 5.55 -6.77 -10.14
CA ASP A 51 5.57 -8.19 -10.51
C ASP A 51 6.92 -8.86 -10.29
N ARG A 52 7.87 -8.16 -9.69
CA ARG A 52 9.13 -8.79 -9.33
C ARG A 52 8.95 -9.53 -8.02
N GLN A 53 9.89 -10.42 -7.71
CA GLN A 53 9.76 -11.23 -6.52
C GLN A 53 9.63 -10.37 -5.26
N GLY A 54 8.59 -10.62 -4.49
CA GLY A 54 8.31 -9.87 -3.27
C GLY A 54 7.45 -8.64 -3.48
N GLU A 55 7.29 -8.20 -4.73
CA GLU A 55 6.44 -7.05 -5.02
C GLU A 55 4.99 -7.44 -5.10
N ALA A 56 4.12 -6.49 -4.82
CA ALA A 56 2.68 -6.71 -4.91
C ALA A 56 1.96 -5.39 -5.01
N LEU A 57 0.82 -5.39 -5.65
CA LEU A 57 -0.09 -4.26 -5.65
C LEU A 57 -1.46 -4.82 -5.33
N LEU A 58 -2.10 -4.27 -4.29
CA LEU A 58 -3.42 -4.72 -3.86
C LEU A 58 -4.44 -3.60 -4.01
N ALA A 59 -5.62 -3.98 -4.47
CA ALA A 59 -6.77 -3.09 -4.49
C ALA A 59 -7.69 -3.49 -3.34
N ALA A 60 -8.24 -2.49 -2.65
CA ALA A 60 -9.19 -2.73 -1.57
C ALA A 60 -10.57 -2.30 -2.04
N ARG A 61 -11.53 -3.20 -1.95
CA ARG A 61 -12.91 -2.92 -2.33
C ARG A 61 -13.83 -3.05 -1.14
N LEU A 62 -14.85 -2.19 -1.13
CA LEU A 62 -15.89 -2.25 -0.13
C LEU A 62 -17.20 -2.27 -0.89
N HIS A 63 -17.96 -3.34 -0.75
CA HIS A 63 -19.21 -3.50 -1.51
C HIS A 63 -19.00 -3.30 -3.01
N CYS A 64 -17.95 -3.92 -3.54
CA CYS A 64 -17.61 -3.85 -4.96
C CYS A 64 -17.12 -2.49 -5.45
N VAL A 65 -17.00 -1.52 -4.57
CA VAL A 65 -16.48 -0.20 -4.92
C VAL A 65 -15.00 -0.14 -4.58
N LEU A 66 -14.19 0.36 -5.50
CA LEU A 66 -12.76 0.51 -5.22
C LEU A 66 -12.56 1.61 -4.18
N ALA A 67 -12.03 1.24 -3.04
CA ALA A 67 -11.86 2.15 -1.92
C ALA A 67 -10.41 2.55 -1.70
N GLY A 68 -9.46 1.71 -2.10
CA GLY A 68 -8.06 2.02 -1.86
C GLY A 68 -7.13 1.15 -2.67
N ILE A 69 -5.87 1.52 -2.66
CA ILE A 69 -4.83 0.78 -3.37
C ILE A 69 -3.52 0.96 -2.61
N GLY A 70 -2.65 0.00 -2.68
CA GLY A 70 -1.33 0.09 -2.07
C GLY A 70 -0.44 -1.01 -2.55
N GLY A 71 0.87 -0.75 -2.55
CA GLY A 71 1.80 -1.71 -3.08
C GLY A 71 3.11 -1.77 -2.33
N LEU A 72 3.88 -2.78 -2.72
CA LEU A 72 5.24 -2.99 -2.25
C LEU A 72 6.13 -3.14 -3.47
N THR A 73 7.25 -2.42 -3.45
CA THR A 73 8.29 -2.64 -4.45
C THR A 73 9.60 -2.95 -3.75
N ILE A 74 10.55 -3.52 -4.50
CA ILE A 74 11.90 -3.66 -3.99
C ILE A 74 12.43 -2.26 -3.68
N ASP A 75 12.99 -2.09 -2.49
CA ASP A 75 13.52 -0.78 -2.11
C ASP A 75 14.69 -0.43 -3.01
N PRO A 76 14.71 0.74 -3.63
CA PRO A 76 15.78 1.09 -4.56
C PRO A 76 17.11 1.42 -3.87
N VAL A 77 17.10 1.62 -2.56
CA VAL A 77 18.28 2.07 -1.84
C VAL A 77 18.70 1.08 -0.76
N VAL A 78 17.75 0.62 0.06
CA VAL A 78 18.07 -0.26 1.19
C VAL A 78 18.09 -1.70 0.72
N PRO A 79 19.26 -2.39 0.83
CA PRO A 79 19.34 -3.78 0.38
C PRO A 79 18.37 -4.68 1.13
N ASP A 80 17.77 -5.60 0.43
CA ASP A 80 16.90 -6.64 1.00
C ASP A 80 15.67 -6.09 1.70
N ALA A 81 15.26 -4.88 1.38
CA ALA A 81 14.06 -4.28 1.93
C ALA A 81 13.00 -4.13 0.85
N LEU A 82 11.75 -4.13 1.27
CA LEU A 82 10.63 -3.75 0.41
C LEU A 82 10.16 -2.38 0.85
N ARG A 83 9.63 -1.62 -0.10
CA ARG A 83 9.11 -0.29 0.20
C ARG A 83 7.62 -0.24 -0.04
N MET A 84 6.88 0.25 0.97
CA MET A 84 5.46 0.51 0.82
C MET A 84 5.30 1.70 -0.10
N ARG A 85 4.51 1.54 -1.17
CA ARG A 85 4.36 2.60 -2.17
C ARG A 85 2.94 2.71 -2.67
N ARG A 86 2.61 3.89 -3.16
CA ARG A 86 1.35 4.13 -3.86
C ARG A 86 0.15 3.77 -3.00
N PHE A 87 0.25 4.06 -1.72
CA PHE A 87 -0.79 3.71 -0.75
C PHE A 87 -1.78 4.86 -0.65
N TYR A 88 -3.02 4.59 -1.02
CA TYR A 88 -4.04 5.62 -1.01
C TYR A 88 -5.40 5.02 -0.68
N VAL A 89 -6.11 5.62 0.27
CA VAL A 89 -7.49 5.27 0.58
C VAL A 89 -8.34 6.49 0.28
N ARG A 90 -9.40 6.29 -0.49
CA ARG A 90 -10.28 7.38 -0.89
C ARG A 90 -10.91 8.03 0.34
N PRO A 91 -11.13 9.35 0.33
CA PRO A 91 -11.61 10.06 1.53
C PRO A 91 -12.86 9.47 2.16
N ALA A 92 -13.83 9.03 1.33
CA ALA A 92 -15.09 8.50 1.85
C ALA A 92 -14.92 7.21 2.62
N TYR A 93 -13.78 6.53 2.45
CA TYR A 93 -13.55 5.21 3.06
C TYR A 93 -12.51 5.25 4.17
N ARG A 94 -12.02 6.44 4.52
CA ARG A 94 -11.08 6.60 5.62
C ARG A 94 -11.81 6.42 6.94
N ARG A 95 -11.05 6.04 7.97
CA ARG A 95 -11.59 5.82 9.32
C ARG A 95 -12.55 4.63 9.39
N SER A 96 -12.52 3.78 8.37
CA SER A 96 -13.33 2.56 8.36
C SER A 96 -12.51 1.33 8.71
N GLY A 97 -11.20 1.49 8.92
CA GLY A 97 -10.30 0.36 9.11
C GLY A 97 -9.75 -0.20 7.82
N MET A 98 -10.19 0.32 6.68
CA MET A 98 -9.78 -0.18 5.37
C MET A 98 -8.28 0.00 5.14
N GLY A 99 -7.76 1.18 5.49
CA GLY A 99 -6.33 1.45 5.32
C GLY A 99 -5.49 0.51 6.16
N ARG A 100 -5.90 0.27 7.40
CA ARG A 100 -5.20 -0.65 8.28
C ARG A 100 -5.23 -2.07 7.73
N GLU A 101 -6.35 -2.50 7.21
CA GLU A 101 -6.45 -3.86 6.66
C GLU A 101 -5.58 -4.01 5.43
N LEU A 102 -5.60 -3.02 4.55
CA LEU A 102 -4.78 -3.04 3.34
C LEU A 102 -3.29 -3.07 3.70
N ALA A 103 -2.87 -2.20 4.61
CA ALA A 103 -1.47 -2.16 5.02
C ALA A 103 -1.05 -3.44 5.72
N THR A 104 -1.92 -3.98 6.57
CA THR A 104 -1.62 -5.23 7.28
C THR A 104 -1.45 -6.39 6.31
N ALA A 105 -2.30 -6.46 5.29
CA ALA A 105 -2.18 -7.51 4.28
C ALA A 105 -0.87 -7.40 3.52
N LEU A 106 -0.46 -6.18 3.18
CA LEU A 106 0.82 -5.97 2.50
C LEU A 106 2.00 -6.34 3.40
N LEU A 107 1.94 -6.01 4.68
CA LEU A 107 3.00 -6.38 5.61
C LEU A 107 3.08 -7.89 5.80
N GLU A 108 1.93 -8.57 5.86
CA GLU A 108 1.90 -10.02 5.94
C GLU A 108 2.55 -10.65 4.71
N TRP A 109 2.23 -10.11 3.53
CA TRP A 109 2.86 -10.56 2.31
C TRP A 109 4.38 -10.37 2.38
N ALA A 110 4.80 -9.19 2.84
CA ALA A 110 6.22 -8.85 2.89
C ALA A 110 7.02 -9.79 3.77
N ARG A 111 6.41 -10.34 4.82
CA ARG A 111 7.13 -11.25 5.75
C ARG A 111 7.73 -12.46 5.06
N SER A 112 7.14 -12.89 3.95
CA SER A 112 7.64 -14.04 3.22
C SER A 112 8.86 -13.73 2.37
N PHE A 113 9.14 -12.44 2.16
CA PHE A 113 10.19 -12.04 1.23
C PHE A 113 11.27 -11.14 1.84
N SER A 114 10.98 -10.47 2.95
CA SER A 114 11.91 -9.49 3.48
C SER A 114 11.73 -9.35 4.98
N ARG A 115 12.78 -8.87 5.63
CA ARG A 115 12.73 -8.54 7.04
C ARG A 115 12.54 -7.05 7.28
N LEU A 116 12.65 -6.25 6.23
CA LEU A 116 12.55 -4.82 6.37
C LEU A 116 11.55 -4.27 5.38
N VAL A 117 10.70 -3.37 5.86
CA VAL A 117 9.82 -2.60 4.99
C VAL A 117 10.02 -1.13 5.33
N THR A 118 10.20 -0.30 4.30
CA THR A 118 10.33 1.14 4.48
C THR A 118 9.07 1.81 3.96
N VAL A 119 8.83 3.03 4.40
CA VAL A 119 7.74 3.84 3.86
C VAL A 119 8.18 5.31 3.90
N ASN A 120 7.80 6.04 2.87
CA ASN A 120 8.01 7.48 2.84
C ASN A 120 6.66 8.12 3.16
N ALA A 121 6.45 8.45 4.43
CA ALA A 121 5.19 8.95 4.91
C ALA A 121 5.16 10.48 4.83
N GLY A 122 4.08 11.01 4.29
CA GLY A 122 3.86 12.44 4.40
C GLY A 122 3.49 12.80 5.83
N PRO A 123 3.55 14.09 6.18
CA PRO A 123 3.26 14.49 7.56
C PRO A 123 1.90 14.03 8.05
N ALA A 124 0.91 14.01 7.16
CA ALA A 124 -0.45 13.64 7.55
C ALA A 124 -0.60 12.15 7.79
N SER A 125 0.32 11.31 7.31
CA SER A 125 0.18 9.88 7.44
C SER A 125 1.18 9.24 8.39
N ALA A 126 2.09 10.02 8.98
CA ALA A 126 3.11 9.46 9.87
C ALA A 126 2.50 8.69 11.03
N ALA A 127 1.47 9.26 11.68
CA ALA A 127 0.84 8.60 12.82
C ALA A 127 0.19 7.27 12.42
N PHE A 128 -0.37 7.21 11.22
CA PHE A 128 -0.97 5.99 10.72
C PHE A 128 0.08 4.87 10.63
N TRP A 129 1.23 5.15 10.02
CA TRP A 129 2.27 4.14 9.87
C TRP A 129 2.88 3.76 11.21
N GLU A 130 3.05 4.74 12.11
CA GLU A 130 3.57 4.46 13.44
C GLU A 130 2.62 3.55 14.21
N SER A 131 1.31 3.74 14.04
CA SER A 131 0.34 2.87 14.69
C SER A 131 0.40 1.42 14.22
N LEU A 132 1.02 1.20 13.06
CA LEU A 132 1.20 -0.14 12.50
C LEU A 132 2.57 -0.73 12.84
N GLY A 133 3.37 -0.03 13.62
CA GLY A 133 4.65 -0.55 14.06
C GLY A 133 5.87 0.01 13.35
N PHE A 134 5.68 0.98 12.47
CA PHE A 134 6.81 1.63 11.84
C PHE A 134 7.45 2.62 12.81
N ALA A 135 8.77 2.67 12.80
CA ALA A 135 9.53 3.59 13.62
C ALA A 135 10.16 4.68 12.75
N PRO A 136 10.25 5.92 13.25
CA PRO A 136 10.92 6.98 12.50
C PRO A 136 12.37 6.61 12.19
N ASP A 137 12.78 6.82 10.96
CA ASP A 137 14.12 6.51 10.50
C ASP A 137 14.35 7.25 9.19
N ALA A 138 14.53 8.55 9.30
CA ALA A 138 14.59 9.42 8.11
C ALA A 138 15.96 9.34 7.45
N ARG A 139 16.07 8.47 6.45
CA ARG A 139 17.30 8.32 5.65
C ARG A 139 16.94 7.54 4.39
N ASP A 140 17.85 7.52 3.44
CA ASP A 140 17.72 6.69 2.24
C ASP A 140 16.36 6.86 1.54
N ARG A 141 15.85 8.08 1.56
CA ARG A 141 14.60 8.47 0.91
C ARG A 141 13.35 7.87 1.54
N HIS A 142 13.45 7.33 2.75
CA HIS A 142 12.26 6.95 3.49
C HIS A 142 12.20 7.71 4.81
N THR A 143 11.05 7.72 5.44
CA THR A 143 10.86 8.39 6.73
C THR A 143 10.72 7.39 7.86
N HIS A 144 10.26 6.18 7.56
CA HIS A 144 9.94 5.18 8.58
C HIS A 144 10.36 3.80 8.10
N ILE A 145 10.63 2.93 9.06
CA ILE A 145 11.06 1.58 8.77
C ILE A 145 10.41 0.62 9.77
N GLN A 146 10.16 -0.58 9.34
CA GLN A 146 9.67 -1.63 10.22
C GLN A 146 10.46 -2.90 9.98
N GLN A 147 10.95 -3.50 11.08
CA GLN A 147 11.54 -4.83 11.01
C GLN A 147 10.43 -5.84 11.18
N LEU A 148 10.39 -6.80 10.28
CA LEU A 148 9.38 -7.86 10.33
C LEU A 148 9.98 -9.11 10.95
N ASP A 149 9.22 -9.73 11.83
CA ASP A 149 9.65 -10.99 12.40
C ASP A 149 9.51 -12.08 11.37
N LYS A 150 10.45 -13.01 11.39
CA LYS A 150 10.34 -14.15 10.52
C LYS A 150 9.07 -14.89 10.86
N ARG A 151 8.36 -15.31 9.83
CA ARG A 151 7.18 -16.10 10.05
C ARG A 151 7.60 -17.42 10.68
N ARG A 152 6.96 -17.77 11.79
CA ARG A 152 7.26 -19.04 12.41
C ARG A 152 6.63 -20.15 11.65
N ARG A 153 7.37 -21.27 11.56
CA ARG A 153 6.75 -22.42 11.05
C ARG A 153 6.12 -23.15 12.15
N SER A 154 4.97 -23.60 12.00
CA SER A 154 4.32 -24.41 13.03
C SER A 154 4.27 -25.86 12.63
#